data_e7b11a7e0d4f2bcda7d20e3fa42c6191
#
_entry.id   e7b11a7e0d4f2bcda7d20e3fa42c6191
#
_cell.length_a   1.000
_cell.length_b   1.000
_cell.length_c   1.000
_cell.angle_alpha   90.00
_cell.angle_beta   90.00
_cell.angle_gamma   90.00
#
_symmetry.space_group_name_H-M   'P 1'
#
loop_
_entity.id
_entity.type
_entity.pdbx_description
1 polymer ?
#
loop_
_entity_poly.entity_id
_entity_poly.type
_entity_poly.pdbx_seq_one_letter_code
_entity_poly.pdbx_strand_id
1 'polypeptide(L)' 'MEKNISIKKASELMGKSQQVLRLGLQRGKLPFGTAIKITTRWTYYISPSKFYEFVGIKN' A
#
# COMPACT_ATOMS: atom_id res chain seq x y z
N MET A 1 4.29 13.96 10.31
CA MET A 1 4.22 12.50 10.39
C MET A 1 3.14 11.97 9.48
N GLU A 2 3.46 10.97 8.72
CA GLU A 2 2.51 10.40 7.77
C GLU A 2 1.58 9.44 8.47
N LYS A 3 0.30 9.53 8.13
CA LYS A 3 -0.68 8.58 8.65
C LYS A 3 -0.76 7.34 7.77
N ASN A 4 -0.52 7.51 6.49
CA ASN A 4 -0.45 6.39 5.57
C ASN A 4 0.37 6.82 4.37
N ILE A 5 0.68 5.85 3.52
CA ILE A 5 1.47 6.09 2.32
C ILE A 5 0.54 5.96 1.12
N SER A 6 0.64 6.90 0.18
CA SER A 6 -0.18 6.85 -1.02
C SER A 6 0.25 5.68 -1.90
N ILE A 7 -0.68 5.23 -2.74
CA ILE A 7 -0.37 4.17 -3.70
C ILE A 7 0.75 4.62 -4.63
N LYS A 8 0.73 5.90 -5.04
CA LYS A 8 1.76 6.41 -5.92
C LYS A 8 3.14 6.31 -5.27
N LYS A 9 3.24 6.77 -4.02
CA LYS A 9 4.53 6.74 -3.34
C LYS A 9 5.01 5.32 -3.10
N ALA A 10 4.10 4.45 -2.70
CA ALA A 10 4.47 3.06 -2.47
C ALA A 10 4.95 2.39 -3.75
N SER A 11 4.28 2.67 -4.87
CA SER A 11 4.68 2.08 -6.13
C SER A 11 6.08 2.55 -6.54
N GLU A 12 6.38 3.82 -6.30
CA GLU A 12 7.69 4.36 -6.62
C GLU A 12 8.78 3.71 -5.77
N LEU A 13 8.51 3.57 -4.48
CA LEU A 13 9.50 2.98 -3.58
C LEU A 13 9.72 1.50 -3.86
N MET A 14 8.69 0.80 -4.30
CA MET A 14 8.80 -0.63 -4.59
C MET A 14 9.23 -0.91 -6.02
N GLY A 15 9.21 0.09 -6.89
CA GLY A 15 9.51 -0.13 -8.30
C GLY A 15 8.43 -0.94 -9.01
N LYS A 16 7.19 -0.83 -8.56
CA LYS A 16 6.07 -1.54 -9.14
C LYS A 16 5.03 -0.54 -9.64
N SER A 17 4.13 -1.02 -10.50
CA SER A 17 3.06 -0.14 -10.98
C SER A 17 2.01 0.05 -9.90
N GLN A 18 1.28 1.16 -9.98
CA GLN A 18 0.22 1.42 -9.02
C GLN A 18 -0.87 0.37 -9.08
N GLN A 19 -1.15 -0.12 -10.29
CA GLN A 19 -2.19 -1.14 -10.44
C GLN A 19 -1.82 -2.43 -9.74
N VAL A 20 -0.54 -2.82 -9.78
CA VAL A 20 -0.08 -4.01 -9.09
C VAL A 20 -0.35 -3.88 -7.59
N LEU A 21 -0.08 -2.70 -7.03
CA LEU A 21 -0.32 -2.49 -5.61
C LEU A 21 -1.80 -2.54 -5.27
N ARG A 22 -2.63 -1.90 -6.10
CA ARG A 22 -4.06 -1.92 -5.85
C ARG A 22 -4.61 -3.34 -5.86
N LEU A 23 -4.20 -4.12 -6.85
CA LEU A 23 -4.66 -5.50 -6.94
C LEU A 23 -4.17 -6.34 -5.77
N GLY A 24 -2.91 -6.15 -5.38
CA GLY A 24 -2.37 -6.89 -4.27
C GLY A 24 -3.10 -6.59 -2.97
N LEU A 25 -3.43 -5.32 -2.74
CA LEU A 25 -4.15 -4.93 -1.55
C LEU A 25 -5.58 -5.47 -1.57
N GLN A 26 -6.23 -5.43 -2.73
CA GLN A 26 -7.59 -5.94 -2.85
C GLN A 26 -7.66 -7.42 -2.56
N ARG A 27 -6.61 -8.15 -2.90
CA ARG A 27 -6.57 -9.61 -2.74
C ARG A 27 -5.96 -10.03 -1.40
N GLY A 28 -5.56 -9.06 -0.58
CA GLY A 28 -4.97 -9.37 0.71
C GLY A 28 -3.60 -10.00 0.60
N LYS A 29 -2.89 -9.75 -0.49
CA LYS A 29 -1.56 -10.32 -0.71
C LYS A 29 -0.44 -9.49 -0.09
N LEU A 30 -0.72 -8.23 0.24
CA LEU A 30 0.29 -7.32 0.76
C LEU A 30 0.07 -7.11 2.25
N PRO A 31 1.04 -7.46 3.09
CA PRO A 31 0.85 -7.41 4.54
C PRO A 31 0.89 -6.01 5.14
N PHE A 32 1.33 -5.02 4.37
CA PHE A 32 1.52 -3.68 4.92
C PHE A 32 0.31 -2.79 4.75
N GLY A 33 -0.77 -3.28 4.20
CA GLY A 33 -1.92 -2.45 3.98
C GLY A 33 -3.16 -3.25 3.72
N THR A 34 -4.23 -2.54 3.41
CA THR A 34 -5.51 -3.18 3.15
C THR A 34 -6.29 -2.33 2.16
N ALA A 35 -7.29 -2.95 1.55
CA ALA A 35 -8.20 -2.26 0.64
C ALA A 35 -9.62 -2.56 1.10
N ILE A 36 -10.44 -1.52 1.16
CA ILE A 36 -11.82 -1.64 1.59
C ILE A 36 -12.71 -1.08 0.50
N LYS A 37 -13.68 -1.87 0.09
CA LYS A 37 -14.64 -1.42 -0.91
C LYS A 37 -15.85 -0.80 -0.22
N ILE A 38 -16.07 0.47 -0.49
CA ILE A 38 -17.21 1.20 0.06
C ILE A 38 -18.13 1.54 -1.12
N THR A 39 -19.31 0.94 -1.14
CA THR A 39 -20.24 1.02 -2.27
C THR A 39 -19.54 0.53 -3.55
N THR A 40 -19.20 1.43 -4.46
CA THR A 40 -18.53 1.05 -5.71
C THR A 40 -17.09 1.53 -5.77
N ARG A 41 -16.57 2.06 -4.67
CA ARG A 41 -15.23 2.65 -4.65
C ARG A 41 -14.33 1.88 -3.71
N TRP A 42 -13.06 1.73 -4.12
CA TRP A 42 -12.04 1.13 -3.29
C TRP A 42 -11.28 2.20 -2.55
N THR A 43 -11.04 1.97 -1.27
CA THR A 43 -10.21 2.84 -0.45
C THR A 43 -9.00 2.02 0.00
N TYR A 44 -7.81 2.59 -0.14
CA TYR A 44 -6.57 1.89 0.17
C TYR A 44 -5.89 2.53 1.35
N TYR A 45 -5.35 1.70 2.21
CA TYR A 45 -4.59 2.15 3.37
C TYR A 45 -3.29 1.38 3.45
N ILE A 46 -2.19 2.09 3.58
CA ILE A 46 -0.87 1.48 3.72
C ILE A 46 -0.23 2.02 4.98
N SER A 47 0.11 1.10 5.90
CA SER A 47 0.77 1.48 7.15
C SER A 47 2.24 1.82 6.85
N PRO A 48 2.68 3.04 7.20
CA PRO A 48 4.07 3.42 6.90
C PRO A 48 5.09 2.50 7.56
N SER A 49 4.92 2.17 8.82
CA SER A 49 5.92 1.35 9.51
C SER A 49 5.97 -0.05 8.92
N LYS A 50 4.82 -0.66 8.66
CA LYS A 50 4.82 -2.00 8.08
C LYS A 50 5.32 -2.00 6.65
N PHE A 51 5.02 -0.92 5.91
CA PHE A 51 5.50 -0.82 4.54
C PHE A 51 7.02 -0.73 4.50
N TYR A 52 7.59 0.13 5.32
CA TYR A 52 9.05 0.27 5.34
C TYR A 52 9.73 -1.00 5.81
N GLU A 53 9.12 -1.69 6.74
CA GLU A 53 9.65 -2.97 7.20
C GLU A 53 9.61 -4.00 6.07
N PHE A 54 8.52 -4.01 5.31
CA PHE A 54 8.36 -4.95 4.23
C PHE A 54 9.39 -4.75 3.13
N VAL A 55 9.63 -3.49 2.75
CA VAL A 55 10.58 -3.20 1.66
C VAL A 55 12.02 -3.12 2.15
N GLY A 56 12.23 -3.20 3.46
CA GLY A 56 13.59 -3.22 3.99
C GLY A 56 14.23 -1.86 4.14
N ILE A 57 13.44 -0.80 4.14
CA ILE A 57 13.95 0.54 4.34
C ILE A 57 14.05 0.82 5.83
N LYS A 58 15.21 1.24 6.26
CA LYS A 58 15.42 1.59 7.68
C LYS A 58 15.53 3.09 7.83
N ASN A 59 14.90 3.59 8.85
CA ASN A 59 14.94 5.01 9.17
C ASN A 59 15.93 5.28 10.29
#